data_fa6786f34c15905e2eab45996d511c44
#
_entry.id   fa6786f34c15905e2eab45996d511c44
#
_cell.length_a   1.000
_cell.length_b   1.000
_cell.length_c   1.000
_cell.angle_alpha   90.00
_cell.angle_beta   90.00
_cell.angle_gamma   90.00
#
_symmetry.space_group_name_H-M   'P 1'
#
loop_
_entity.id
_entity.type
_entity.pdbx_description
1 polymer ?
#
loop_
_entity_poly.entity_id
_entity_poly.type
_entity_poly.pdbx_seq_one_letter_code
_entity_poly.pdbx_strand_id
1 'polypeptide(L)'
;LHDSIYIDPRFGLKYILRKDLSLKFALGRYHQFLTIANTEDESWRLIDFWLGIPADRPAPYADHVILGIEYLSDENWLARGETYYKHFENLITLKQGDLMFGDEDESRSTPFNEFYETKAFAYGFEFLFKKTAGRFRGWVGYTFAETKRHIEKIGWYHPKYDRTHTLNIVGDFSVLKNLHLSTSIQASTGQPYTPPLGRYENWSVEHDAVKPYWKGVESLLVGEKNSARLPFYFRMDIGLKHKTSIFGFPYERFIQLNNVTNHVNAITYQYQNKQNRLTGESMGMERAALPMFPFFLTLGWRAEF
;
A
#
# COMPACT_ATOMS: atom_id res chain seq x y z
N LEU A 1 3.28 -9.33 -29.30
CA LEU A 1 2.52 -10.45 -28.74
C LEU A 1 3.51 -11.57 -28.44
N HIS A 2 3.44 -12.16 -27.25
CA HIS A 2 4.23 -13.33 -26.90
C HIS A 2 3.72 -14.53 -27.71
N ASP A 3 4.60 -15.18 -28.48
CA ASP A 3 4.29 -16.44 -29.16
C ASP A 3 4.43 -17.65 -28.23
N SER A 4 4.68 -17.42 -26.94
CA SER A 4 4.88 -18.46 -25.93
C SER A 4 3.55 -18.85 -25.29
N ILE A 5 3.36 -20.15 -25.08
CA ILE A 5 2.22 -20.68 -24.32
C ILE A 5 2.57 -20.66 -22.85
N TYR A 6 1.74 -20.00 -22.03
CA TYR A 6 1.86 -19.97 -20.59
C TYR A 6 0.77 -20.84 -19.96
N ILE A 7 1.17 -21.64 -18.98
CA ILE A 7 0.27 -22.58 -18.28
C ILE A 7 0.16 -22.15 -16.83
N ASP A 8 -1.07 -21.92 -16.39
CA ASP A 8 -1.42 -21.52 -15.02
C ASP A 8 -2.14 -22.66 -14.27
N PRO A 9 -1.42 -23.71 -13.81
CA PRO A 9 -2.02 -24.79 -13.06
C PRO A 9 -2.54 -24.26 -11.71
N ARG A 10 -3.76 -24.69 -11.35
CA ARG A 10 -4.40 -24.33 -10.08
C ARG A 10 -5.05 -25.56 -9.48
N PHE A 11 -4.84 -25.72 -8.18
CA PHE A 11 -5.46 -26.77 -7.40
C PHE A 11 -6.09 -26.19 -6.14
N GLY A 12 -7.32 -26.59 -5.84
CA GLY A 12 -8.02 -26.20 -4.63
C GLY A 12 -8.74 -27.38 -4.00
N LEU A 13 -8.60 -27.50 -2.69
CA LEU A 13 -9.27 -28.55 -1.90
C LEU A 13 -9.98 -27.89 -0.70
N LYS A 14 -11.26 -28.22 -0.52
CA LYS A 14 -12.00 -27.91 0.71
C LYS A 14 -12.41 -29.24 1.36
N TYR A 15 -11.93 -29.48 2.57
CA TYR A 15 -12.29 -30.64 3.37
C TYR A 15 -13.20 -30.23 4.51
N ILE A 16 -14.42 -30.80 4.55
CA ILE A 16 -15.43 -30.51 5.56
C ILE A 16 -15.23 -31.49 6.71
N LEU A 17 -14.68 -30.98 7.82
CA LEU A 17 -14.46 -31.75 9.04
C LEU A 17 -15.76 -31.97 9.79
N ARG A 18 -16.62 -30.94 9.86
CA ARG A 18 -17.94 -30.95 10.50
C ARG A 18 -18.82 -29.96 9.69
N LYS A 19 -20.13 -29.96 9.99
CA LYS A 19 -21.08 -29.04 9.31
C LYS A 19 -20.67 -27.56 9.39
N ASP A 20 -20.01 -27.20 10.48
CA ASP A 20 -19.59 -25.85 10.84
C ASP A 20 -18.09 -25.59 10.64
N LEU A 21 -17.28 -26.63 10.35
CA LEU A 21 -15.82 -26.52 10.30
C LEU A 21 -15.25 -27.12 9.02
N SER A 22 -14.47 -26.34 8.29
CA SER A 22 -13.78 -26.78 7.08
C SER A 22 -12.30 -26.36 7.04
N LEU A 23 -11.48 -27.20 6.41
CA LEU A 23 -10.11 -26.90 6.03
C LEU A 23 -10.05 -26.56 4.55
N LYS A 24 -9.17 -25.65 4.18
CA LYS A 24 -8.95 -25.23 2.82
C LYS A 24 -7.46 -25.33 2.49
N PHE A 25 -7.17 -25.82 1.30
CA PHE A 25 -5.84 -25.83 0.73
C PHE A 25 -5.92 -25.35 -0.71
N ALA A 26 -5.03 -24.44 -1.10
CA ALA A 26 -4.92 -23.99 -2.47
C ALA A 26 -3.46 -23.81 -2.86
N LEU A 27 -3.16 -24.17 -4.10
CA LEU A 27 -1.91 -23.84 -4.77
C LEU A 27 -2.17 -23.47 -6.21
N GLY A 28 -1.32 -22.60 -6.76
CA GLY A 28 -1.49 -22.19 -8.15
C GLY A 28 -0.38 -21.28 -8.63
N ARG A 29 -0.17 -21.33 -9.94
CA ARG A 29 0.68 -20.38 -10.67
C ARG A 29 -0.18 -19.37 -11.40
N TYR A 30 0.32 -18.14 -11.46
CA TYR A 30 -0.39 -17.00 -12.06
C TYR A 30 0.62 -16.14 -12.84
N HIS A 31 0.43 -16.00 -14.15
CA HIS A 31 1.22 -15.10 -14.98
C HIS A 31 0.53 -13.74 -15.10
N GLN A 32 1.36 -12.69 -15.22
CA GLN A 32 0.88 -11.32 -15.42
C GLN A 32 1.56 -10.72 -16.63
N PHE A 33 0.78 -10.19 -17.59
CA PHE A 33 1.28 -9.63 -18.84
C PHE A 33 1.24 -8.11 -18.88
N LEU A 34 0.73 -7.50 -17.85
CA LEU A 34 0.69 -6.05 -17.66
C LEU A 34 1.38 -5.69 -16.35
N THR A 35 2.16 -4.63 -16.36
CA THR A 35 2.77 -4.07 -15.16
C THR A 35 2.56 -2.58 -15.11
N ILE A 36 2.77 -1.99 -13.94
CA ILE A 36 2.75 -0.55 -13.78
C ILE A 36 4.20 -0.05 -13.82
N ALA A 37 4.46 0.94 -14.69
CA ALA A 37 5.74 1.65 -14.70
C ALA A 37 5.83 2.52 -13.45
N ASN A 38 6.44 1.99 -12.41
CA ASN A 38 6.50 2.63 -11.11
C ASN A 38 7.93 2.75 -10.60
N THR A 39 8.30 3.95 -10.15
CA THR A 39 9.32 4.11 -9.14
C THR A 39 8.68 3.88 -7.77
N GLU A 40 9.18 2.95 -6.99
CA GLU A 40 8.65 2.67 -5.64
C GLU A 40 8.85 3.85 -4.66
N ASP A 41 9.63 4.85 -5.05
CA ASP A 41 10.03 5.95 -4.17
C ASP A 41 9.15 7.21 -4.28
N GLU A 42 8.23 7.25 -5.25
CA GLU A 42 7.27 8.33 -5.33
C GLU A 42 6.23 8.22 -4.22
N SER A 43 6.27 9.18 -3.30
CA SER A 43 5.35 9.27 -2.17
C SER A 43 3.94 9.64 -2.59
N TRP A 44 3.78 10.15 -3.81
CA TRP A 44 2.53 10.69 -4.30
C TRP A 44 2.37 10.42 -5.79
N ARG A 45 1.27 9.78 -6.13
CA ARG A 45 0.95 9.42 -7.51
C ARG A 45 -0.48 9.82 -7.85
N LEU A 46 -0.60 10.56 -8.96
CA LEU A 46 -1.90 10.92 -9.52
C LEU A 46 -2.31 9.98 -10.67
N ILE A 47 -1.36 9.38 -11.37
CA ILE A 47 -1.63 8.55 -12.55
C ILE A 47 -0.69 7.34 -12.56
N ASP A 48 -1.24 6.16 -12.81
CA ASP A 48 -0.50 4.92 -13.04
C ASP A 48 -0.40 4.65 -14.55
N PHE A 49 0.83 4.46 -15.04
CA PHE A 49 1.06 4.06 -16.43
C PHE A 49 1.19 2.54 -16.51
N TRP A 50 0.28 1.92 -17.24
CA TRP A 50 0.29 0.48 -17.49
C TRP A 50 1.10 0.16 -18.73
N LEU A 51 2.02 -0.81 -18.61
CA LEU A 51 2.85 -1.30 -19.68
C LEU A 51 2.62 -2.79 -19.91
N GLY A 52 2.54 -3.21 -21.18
CA GLY A 52 2.61 -4.61 -21.54
C GLY A 52 4.04 -5.14 -21.37
N ILE A 53 4.17 -6.36 -20.88
CA ILE A 53 5.47 -7.04 -20.83
C ILE A 53 5.95 -7.32 -22.25
N PRO A 54 7.17 -6.88 -22.64
CA PRO A 54 7.71 -7.12 -23.99
C PRO A 54 7.85 -8.62 -24.31
N ALA A 55 7.74 -8.96 -25.58
CA ALA A 55 7.81 -10.35 -26.05
C ALA A 55 9.20 -10.99 -25.87
N ASP A 56 10.24 -10.17 -25.76
CA ASP A 56 11.63 -10.58 -25.55
C ASP A 56 11.98 -10.85 -24.06
N ARG A 57 11.02 -10.64 -23.14
CA ARG A 57 11.18 -10.90 -21.71
C ARG A 57 10.20 -11.97 -21.24
N PRO A 58 10.62 -12.80 -20.25
CA PRO A 58 9.71 -13.76 -19.64
C PRO A 58 8.59 -13.02 -18.89
N ALA A 59 7.36 -13.53 -18.99
CA ALA A 59 6.26 -12.97 -18.23
C ALA A 59 6.48 -13.14 -16.72
N PRO A 60 6.24 -12.12 -15.91
CA PRO A 60 6.18 -12.25 -14.45
C PRO A 60 5.18 -13.33 -14.05
N TYR A 61 5.54 -14.11 -13.04
CA TYR A 61 4.63 -15.08 -12.45
C TYR A 61 4.73 -15.14 -10.93
N ALA A 62 3.68 -15.66 -10.32
CA ALA A 62 3.61 -15.91 -8.89
C ALA A 62 3.13 -17.32 -8.59
N ASP A 63 3.85 -18.05 -7.76
CA ASP A 63 3.43 -19.32 -7.17
C ASP A 63 2.87 -19.09 -5.78
N HIS A 64 1.64 -19.57 -5.55
CA HIS A 64 0.93 -19.39 -4.29
C HIS A 64 0.68 -20.73 -3.62
N VAL A 65 0.87 -20.80 -2.31
CA VAL A 65 0.42 -21.88 -1.43
C VAL A 65 -0.37 -21.25 -0.29
N ILE A 66 -1.58 -21.73 -0.06
CA ILE A 66 -2.51 -21.20 0.95
C ILE A 66 -3.11 -22.34 1.73
N LEU A 67 -3.10 -22.21 3.07
CA LEU A 67 -3.79 -23.11 4.01
C LEU A 67 -4.79 -22.27 4.81
N GLY A 68 -5.98 -22.79 4.98
CA GLY A 68 -7.05 -22.09 5.71
C GLY A 68 -7.90 -23.01 6.56
N ILE A 69 -8.43 -22.44 7.63
CA ILE A 69 -9.47 -23.03 8.47
C ILE A 69 -10.64 -22.06 8.57
N GLU A 70 -11.85 -22.56 8.42
CA GLU A 70 -13.07 -21.76 8.46
C GLU A 70 -14.10 -22.43 9.35
N TYR A 71 -14.59 -21.67 10.33
CA TYR A 71 -15.67 -22.05 11.22
C TYR A 71 -16.86 -21.11 10.97
N LEU A 72 -18.03 -21.69 10.69
CA LEU A 72 -19.28 -20.98 10.46
C LEU A 72 -20.38 -21.54 11.40
N SER A 73 -20.73 -20.76 12.42
CA SER A 73 -21.79 -21.12 13.35
C SER A 73 -23.17 -20.78 12.81
N ASP A 74 -24.17 -21.55 13.18
CA ASP A 74 -25.60 -21.31 12.88
C ASP A 74 -26.10 -19.96 13.42
N GLU A 75 -25.43 -19.38 14.42
CA GLU A 75 -25.73 -18.06 14.99
C GLU A 75 -25.14 -16.90 14.18
N ASN A 76 -24.76 -17.10 12.93
CA ASN A 76 -24.19 -16.10 12.04
C ASN A 76 -22.78 -15.58 12.44
N TRP A 77 -22.00 -16.44 13.08
CA TRP A 77 -20.60 -16.18 13.35
C TRP A 77 -19.71 -16.88 12.33
N LEU A 78 -18.76 -16.13 11.81
CA LEU A 78 -17.69 -16.65 10.94
C LEU A 78 -16.35 -16.38 11.60
N ALA A 79 -15.54 -17.43 11.80
CA ALA A 79 -14.13 -17.30 12.11
C ALA A 79 -13.32 -17.96 11.00
N ARG A 80 -12.32 -17.26 10.47
CA ARG A 80 -11.44 -17.76 9.41
C ARG A 80 -10.00 -17.39 9.73
N GLY A 81 -9.13 -18.38 9.66
CA GLY A 81 -7.68 -18.20 9.71
C GLY A 81 -7.07 -18.75 8.43
N GLU A 82 -6.17 -17.99 7.81
CA GLU A 82 -5.46 -18.39 6.60
C GLU A 82 -3.97 -18.06 6.74
N THR A 83 -3.09 -18.95 6.30
CA THR A 83 -1.67 -18.69 6.14
C THR A 83 -1.27 -18.93 4.71
N TYR A 84 -0.34 -18.13 4.21
CA TYR A 84 0.10 -18.20 2.83
C TYR A 84 1.58 -17.98 2.67
N TYR A 85 2.11 -18.56 1.59
CA TYR A 85 3.41 -18.25 1.03
C TYR A 85 3.25 -17.99 -0.46
N LYS A 86 3.86 -16.91 -0.95
CA LYS A 86 3.85 -16.51 -2.36
C LYS A 86 5.28 -16.25 -2.80
N HIS A 87 5.66 -16.84 -3.92
CA HIS A 87 6.95 -16.61 -4.56
C HIS A 87 6.73 -15.96 -5.92
N PHE A 88 7.53 -14.94 -6.24
CA PHE A 88 7.40 -14.16 -7.46
C PHE A 88 8.71 -14.14 -8.22
N GLU A 89 8.65 -14.36 -9.52
CA GLU A 89 9.78 -14.30 -10.44
C GLU A 89 9.48 -13.39 -11.63
N ASN A 90 10.54 -12.92 -12.27
CA ASN A 90 10.52 -12.05 -13.45
C ASN A 90 9.73 -10.75 -13.25
N LEU A 91 9.58 -10.29 -12.00
CA LEU A 91 8.98 -8.99 -11.76
C LEU A 91 9.88 -7.91 -12.35
N ILE A 92 9.29 -6.82 -12.82
CA ILE A 92 10.03 -5.66 -13.31
C ILE A 92 9.78 -4.45 -12.40
N THR A 93 10.83 -3.68 -12.18
CA THR A 93 10.80 -2.44 -11.37
C THR A 93 11.62 -1.38 -12.09
N LEU A 94 11.08 -0.16 -12.21
CA LEU A 94 11.77 0.95 -12.85
C LEU A 94 13.07 1.28 -12.08
N LYS A 95 14.15 1.51 -12.80
CA LYS A 95 15.41 2.00 -12.23
C LYS A 95 15.19 3.40 -11.70
N GLN A 96 15.56 3.60 -10.44
CA GLN A 96 15.46 4.89 -9.79
C GLN A 96 16.78 5.63 -9.98
N GLY A 97 16.70 6.91 -10.30
CA GLY A 97 17.85 7.80 -10.45
C GLY A 97 18.19 8.20 -11.89
N ASP A 98 17.94 7.33 -12.87
CA ASP A 98 18.27 7.66 -14.27
C ASP A 98 17.32 8.71 -14.89
N LEU A 99 16.12 8.88 -14.30
CA LEU A 99 15.17 9.94 -14.75
C LEU A 99 15.49 11.34 -14.18
N MET A 100 16.32 11.43 -13.13
CA MET A 100 16.69 12.73 -12.53
C MET A 100 18.04 13.27 -13.04
N PHE A 101 18.88 12.40 -13.57
CA PHE A 101 20.18 12.76 -14.10
C PHE A 101 20.23 12.23 -15.53
N GLY A 102 19.68 13.05 -16.46
CA GLY A 102 19.72 12.70 -17.88
C GLY A 102 21.15 12.35 -18.30
N ASP A 103 21.43 11.06 -18.49
CA ASP A 103 22.54 10.65 -19.33
C ASP A 103 22.19 11.13 -20.74
N GLU A 104 22.99 12.07 -21.27
CA GLU A 104 22.80 12.71 -22.57
C GLU A 104 22.91 11.75 -23.76
N ASP A 105 22.96 10.45 -23.54
CA ASP A 105 22.92 9.42 -24.58
C ASP A 105 21.48 8.91 -24.82
N GLU A 106 20.55 9.86 -25.02
CA GLU A 106 19.14 9.62 -25.38
C GLU A 106 18.96 8.76 -26.67
N SER A 107 20.04 8.49 -27.41
CA SER A 107 19.92 7.79 -28.69
C SER A 107 19.79 6.28 -28.61
N ARG A 108 19.84 5.65 -27.42
CA ARG A 108 19.85 4.18 -27.24
C ARG A 108 18.88 3.61 -26.19
N SER A 109 18.12 4.39 -25.48
CA SER A 109 17.20 3.86 -24.48
C SER A 109 15.87 3.42 -25.10
N THR A 110 15.72 2.12 -25.29
CA THR A 110 14.35 1.58 -25.35
C THR A 110 13.73 1.77 -23.95
N PRO A 111 12.43 2.09 -23.84
CA PRO A 111 11.76 2.29 -22.53
C PRO A 111 11.98 1.18 -21.52
N PHE A 112 12.43 0.01 -21.97
CA PHE A 112 12.62 -1.20 -21.15
C PHE A 112 14.06 -1.41 -20.65
N ASN A 113 15.06 -0.68 -21.12
CA ASN A 113 16.42 -0.73 -20.55
C ASN A 113 16.48 -0.08 -19.16
N GLU A 114 15.43 0.63 -18.78
CA GLU A 114 15.29 1.31 -17.50
C GLU A 114 14.64 0.47 -16.40
N PHE A 115 14.40 -0.83 -16.64
CA PHE A 115 13.84 -1.72 -15.66
C PHE A 115 14.86 -2.72 -15.12
N TYR A 116 14.78 -2.97 -13.80
CA TYR A 116 15.42 -4.10 -13.16
C TYR A 116 14.49 -5.30 -13.20
N GLU A 117 15.04 -6.48 -13.49
CA GLU A 117 14.39 -7.74 -13.18
C GLU A 117 14.51 -8.00 -11.68
N THR A 118 13.41 -8.40 -11.07
CA THR A 118 13.34 -8.59 -9.63
C THR A 118 12.60 -9.88 -9.32
N LYS A 119 12.94 -10.46 -8.17
CA LYS A 119 12.18 -11.55 -7.56
C LYS A 119 11.68 -11.12 -6.20
N ALA A 120 10.64 -11.76 -5.72
CA ALA A 120 10.04 -11.41 -4.45
C ALA A 120 9.47 -12.65 -3.76
N PHE A 121 9.25 -12.54 -2.47
CA PHE A 121 8.38 -13.44 -1.74
C PHE A 121 7.50 -12.67 -0.77
N ALA A 122 6.36 -13.26 -0.46
CA ALA A 122 5.47 -12.76 0.59
C ALA A 122 4.92 -13.93 1.38
N TYR A 123 4.86 -13.80 2.70
CA TYR A 123 4.20 -14.76 3.56
C TYR A 123 3.43 -14.04 4.66
N GLY A 124 2.44 -14.71 5.18
CA GLY A 124 1.63 -14.09 6.20
C GLY A 124 0.58 -15.01 6.79
N PHE A 125 -0.10 -14.44 7.76
CA PHE A 125 -1.24 -15.02 8.43
C PHE A 125 -2.37 -13.99 8.50
N GLU A 126 -3.58 -14.42 8.14
CA GLU A 126 -4.78 -13.59 8.17
C GLU A 126 -5.82 -14.23 9.08
N PHE A 127 -6.43 -13.42 9.91
CA PHE A 127 -7.54 -13.82 10.78
C PHE A 127 -8.74 -12.91 10.55
N LEU A 128 -9.92 -13.49 10.36
CA LEU A 128 -11.18 -12.80 10.25
C LEU A 128 -12.19 -13.38 11.23
N PHE A 129 -12.77 -12.52 12.05
CA PHE A 129 -13.91 -12.86 12.91
C PHE A 129 -15.06 -11.93 12.58
N LYS A 130 -16.22 -12.49 12.20
CA LYS A 130 -17.36 -11.71 11.70
C LYS A 130 -18.66 -12.18 12.32
N LYS A 131 -19.52 -11.23 12.69
CA LYS A 131 -20.91 -11.44 13.07
C LYS A 131 -21.83 -10.73 12.09
N THR A 132 -22.77 -11.46 11.47
CA THR A 132 -23.59 -10.95 10.36
C THR A 132 -25.00 -10.55 10.76
N ALA A 133 -25.52 -11.03 11.90
CA ALA A 133 -26.89 -10.81 12.33
C ALA A 133 -27.00 -10.37 13.79
N GLY A 134 -28.18 -9.88 14.18
CA GLY A 134 -28.49 -9.36 15.50
C GLY A 134 -28.36 -7.83 15.61
N ARG A 135 -28.51 -7.31 16.82
CA ARG A 135 -28.39 -5.87 17.10
C ARG A 135 -26.98 -5.33 16.90
N PHE A 136 -25.98 -6.18 17.13
CA PHE A 136 -24.57 -5.90 16.86
C PHE A 136 -24.11 -6.76 15.69
N ARG A 137 -23.57 -6.12 14.66
CA ARG A 137 -22.96 -6.72 13.48
C ARG A 137 -21.59 -6.11 13.28
N GLY A 138 -20.68 -6.84 12.72
CA GLY A 138 -19.34 -6.32 12.48
C GLY A 138 -18.32 -7.41 12.25
N TRP A 139 -17.07 -6.99 12.13
CA TRP A 139 -15.95 -7.90 11.95
C TRP A 139 -14.66 -7.31 12.48
N VAL A 140 -13.75 -8.19 12.82
CA VAL A 140 -12.37 -7.92 13.17
C VAL A 140 -11.50 -8.70 12.21
N GLY A 141 -10.62 -8.03 11.50
CA GLY A 141 -9.62 -8.63 10.65
C GLY A 141 -8.22 -8.23 11.12
N TYR A 142 -7.37 -9.22 11.28
CA TYR A 142 -5.96 -9.01 11.58
C TYR A 142 -5.10 -9.72 10.55
N THR A 143 -4.08 -9.03 10.06
CA THR A 143 -3.09 -9.56 9.12
C THR A 143 -1.69 -9.33 9.68
N PHE A 144 -0.91 -10.39 9.72
CA PHE A 144 0.53 -10.35 9.76
C PHE A 144 1.04 -10.72 8.37
N ALA A 145 1.84 -9.86 7.76
CA ALA A 145 2.41 -10.07 6.44
C ALA A 145 3.84 -9.54 6.37
N GLU A 146 4.70 -10.25 5.67
CA GLU A 146 6.02 -9.78 5.31
C GLU A 146 6.24 -9.99 3.82
N THR A 147 6.68 -8.93 3.15
CA THR A 147 7.03 -8.95 1.74
C THR A 147 8.46 -8.46 1.56
N LYS A 148 9.26 -9.19 0.78
CA LYS A 148 10.60 -8.75 0.38
C LYS A 148 10.77 -8.88 -1.12
N ARG A 149 11.45 -7.89 -1.69
CA ARG A 149 11.93 -7.88 -3.07
C ARG A 149 13.44 -7.93 -3.12
N HIS A 150 13.97 -8.49 -4.18
CA HIS A 150 15.40 -8.57 -4.44
C HIS A 150 15.74 -7.94 -5.77
N ILE A 151 16.64 -6.97 -5.73
CA ILE A 151 17.33 -6.42 -6.92
C ILE A 151 18.81 -6.80 -6.78
N GLU A 152 19.40 -7.36 -7.82
CA GLU A 152 20.78 -7.88 -7.77
C GLU A 152 21.80 -6.85 -7.23
N LYS A 153 21.67 -5.58 -7.62
CA LYS A 153 22.57 -4.50 -7.19
C LYS A 153 22.28 -3.95 -5.78
N ILE A 154 21.06 -4.18 -5.24
CA ILE A 154 20.58 -3.56 -3.99
C ILE A 154 20.47 -4.61 -2.87
N GLY A 155 20.20 -5.87 -3.24
CA GLY A 155 19.89 -6.94 -2.28
C GLY A 155 18.39 -6.98 -1.94
N TRP A 156 18.07 -7.61 -0.80
CA TRP A 156 16.69 -7.74 -0.31
C TRP A 156 16.23 -6.48 0.41
N TYR A 157 15.04 -6.00 0.07
CA TYR A 157 14.41 -4.85 0.72
C TYR A 157 12.89 -5.04 0.85
N HIS A 158 12.27 -4.30 1.76
CA HIS A 158 10.81 -4.24 1.90
C HIS A 158 10.23 -3.26 0.88
N PRO A 159 9.27 -3.67 0.03
CA PRO A 159 8.61 -2.73 -0.87
C PRO A 159 7.76 -1.73 -0.06
N LYS A 160 7.52 -0.55 -0.63
CA LYS A 160 6.83 0.55 0.05
C LYS A 160 5.43 0.20 0.58
N TYR A 161 4.74 -0.72 -0.04
CA TYR A 161 3.41 -1.17 0.39
C TYR A 161 3.43 -2.23 1.51
N ASP A 162 4.61 -2.70 1.94
CA ASP A 162 4.72 -3.67 3.02
C ASP A 162 4.20 -3.08 4.34
N ARG A 163 3.30 -3.81 5.00
CA ARG A 163 2.79 -3.51 6.34
C ARG A 163 2.77 -4.79 7.15
N THR A 164 3.70 -4.88 8.09
CA THR A 164 3.89 -6.12 8.85
C THR A 164 2.66 -6.50 9.67
N HIS A 165 2.00 -5.51 10.27
CA HIS A 165 0.79 -5.72 11.06
C HIS A 165 -0.31 -4.80 10.57
N THR A 166 -1.50 -5.34 10.36
CA THR A 166 -2.70 -4.58 10.01
C THR A 166 -3.88 -5.11 10.81
N LEU A 167 -4.59 -4.22 11.51
CA LEU A 167 -5.81 -4.50 12.24
C LEU A 167 -6.93 -3.61 11.69
N ASN A 168 -8.04 -4.24 11.32
CA ASN A 168 -9.26 -3.56 10.91
C ASN A 168 -10.42 -4.05 11.77
N ILE A 169 -11.19 -3.13 12.34
CA ILE A 169 -12.39 -3.41 13.10
C ILE A 169 -13.52 -2.58 12.54
N VAL A 170 -14.62 -3.23 12.20
CA VAL A 170 -15.84 -2.55 11.75
C VAL A 170 -17.01 -3.05 12.59
N GLY A 171 -17.76 -2.13 13.18
CA GLY A 171 -18.93 -2.43 13.98
C GLY A 171 -20.14 -1.60 13.57
N ASP A 172 -21.31 -2.21 13.61
CA ASP A 172 -22.61 -1.58 13.45
C ASP A 172 -23.53 -2.04 14.58
N PHE A 173 -24.01 -1.11 15.36
CA PHE A 173 -24.90 -1.36 16.49
C PHE A 173 -26.26 -0.67 16.25
N SER A 174 -27.33 -1.46 16.18
CA SER A 174 -28.68 -0.96 16.09
C SER A 174 -29.15 -0.49 17.47
N VAL A 175 -28.98 0.81 17.75
CA VAL A 175 -29.42 1.45 19.01
C VAL A 175 -30.94 1.37 19.13
N LEU A 176 -31.62 1.76 18.04
CA LEU A 176 -33.07 1.64 17.83
C LEU A 176 -33.32 0.99 16.46
N LYS A 177 -34.59 0.64 16.15
CA LYS A 177 -34.94 0.06 14.84
C LYS A 177 -34.49 0.91 13.65
N ASN A 178 -34.45 2.23 13.84
CA ASN A 178 -34.14 3.22 12.82
C ASN A 178 -32.86 4.03 13.11
N LEU A 179 -32.16 3.74 14.21
CA LEU A 179 -30.96 4.46 14.62
C LEU A 179 -29.78 3.48 14.77
N HIS A 180 -28.74 3.69 14.00
CA HIS A 180 -27.53 2.86 13.94
C HIS A 180 -26.30 3.66 14.33
N LEU A 181 -25.48 3.10 15.20
CA LEU A 181 -24.15 3.57 15.55
C LEU A 181 -23.14 2.68 14.84
N SER A 182 -22.25 3.26 14.05
CA SER A 182 -21.19 2.54 13.38
C SER A 182 -19.80 3.01 13.84
N THR A 183 -18.85 2.10 13.81
CA THR A 183 -17.44 2.43 14.06
C THR A 183 -16.55 1.69 13.08
N SER A 184 -15.46 2.34 12.69
CA SER A 184 -14.38 1.75 11.91
C SER A 184 -13.06 2.11 12.55
N ILE A 185 -12.22 1.12 12.84
CA ILE A 185 -10.88 1.29 13.38
C ILE A 185 -9.89 0.65 12.40
N GLN A 186 -8.87 1.40 12.04
CA GLN A 186 -7.75 0.92 11.24
C GLN A 186 -6.45 1.22 11.99
N ALA A 187 -5.64 0.18 12.14
CA ALA A 187 -4.32 0.30 12.77
C ALA A 187 -3.31 -0.52 11.98
N SER A 188 -2.14 0.04 11.69
CA SER A 188 -1.09 -0.71 10.99
C SER A 188 0.31 -0.18 11.28
N THR A 189 1.32 -1.04 11.11
CA THR A 189 2.70 -0.59 11.04
C THR A 189 2.91 0.40 9.91
N GLY A 190 3.82 1.35 10.10
CA GLY A 190 4.16 2.33 9.08
C GLY A 190 4.76 1.70 7.82
N GLN A 191 4.58 2.36 6.69
CA GLN A 191 5.17 1.96 5.41
C GLN A 191 6.68 2.12 5.43
N PRO A 192 7.44 1.22 4.78
CA PRO A 192 8.85 1.43 4.52
C PRO A 192 9.09 2.67 3.64
N TYR A 193 10.23 3.34 3.90
CA TYR A 193 10.72 4.42 3.05
C TYR A 193 12.25 4.47 3.09
N THR A 194 12.86 5.04 2.06
CA THR A 194 14.30 5.27 1.97
C THR A 194 14.64 6.58 2.71
N PRO A 195 15.38 6.52 3.84
CA PRO A 195 15.72 7.74 4.57
C PRO A 195 16.86 8.48 3.88
N PRO A 196 16.79 9.80 3.69
CA PRO A 196 17.95 10.59 3.34
C PRO A 196 18.91 10.67 4.53
N LEU A 197 20.20 10.51 4.27
CA LEU A 197 21.28 10.57 5.26
C LEU A 197 21.94 11.94 5.32
N GLY A 198 21.87 12.69 4.22
CA GLY A 198 22.50 14.00 4.12
C GLY A 198 22.28 14.63 2.77
N ARG A 199 22.97 15.73 2.52
CA ARG A 199 23.04 16.40 1.23
C ARG A 199 24.49 16.64 0.87
N TYR A 200 24.78 16.68 -0.42
CA TYR A 200 26.07 17.04 -0.95
C TYR A 200 25.88 17.90 -2.19
N GLU A 201 26.86 18.72 -2.49
CA GLU A 201 26.87 19.47 -3.73
C GLU A 201 27.57 18.64 -4.80
N ASN A 202 26.86 18.36 -5.87
CA ASN A 202 27.43 17.77 -7.09
C ASN A 202 27.80 18.90 -8.03
N TRP A 203 29.09 19.03 -8.33
CA TRP A 203 29.60 20.06 -9.21
C TRP A 203 29.81 19.49 -10.62
N SER A 204 29.12 20.05 -11.59
CA SER A 204 29.31 19.75 -13.01
C SER A 204 29.86 20.96 -13.75
N VAL A 205 30.58 20.68 -14.83
CA VAL A 205 30.98 21.73 -15.75
C VAL A 205 29.95 21.80 -16.86
N GLU A 206 29.16 22.85 -16.87
CA GLU A 206 28.25 23.13 -17.99
C GLU A 206 28.92 24.00 -19.01
N HIS A 207 28.68 23.74 -20.31
CA HIS A 207 29.17 24.51 -21.40
C HIS A 207 28.07 25.46 -21.90
N ASP A 208 28.23 26.74 -21.62
CA ASP A 208 27.47 27.78 -22.34
C ASP A 208 28.17 28.13 -23.64
N ALA A 209 27.47 28.76 -24.59
CA ALA A 209 27.95 29.10 -25.93
C ALA A 209 29.28 29.93 -25.94
N VAL A 210 29.67 30.49 -24.80
CA VAL A 210 30.83 31.39 -24.68
C VAL A 210 31.92 30.85 -23.74
N LYS A 211 31.57 30.23 -22.63
CA LYS A 211 32.54 29.73 -21.62
C LYS A 211 31.98 28.58 -20.79
N PRO A 212 32.81 27.59 -20.41
CA PRO A 212 32.46 26.62 -19.41
C PRO A 212 32.33 27.31 -18.03
N TYR A 213 31.32 26.91 -17.26
CA TYR A 213 31.15 27.36 -15.87
C TYR A 213 30.81 26.18 -14.95
N TRP A 214 31.20 26.31 -13.70
CA TRP A 214 30.89 25.32 -12.67
C TRP A 214 29.48 25.57 -12.14
N LYS A 215 28.67 24.54 -12.14
CA LYS A 215 27.34 24.56 -11.52
C LYS A 215 27.25 23.51 -10.44
N GLY A 216 27.03 23.97 -9.24
CA GLY A 216 26.72 23.09 -8.10
C GLY A 216 25.23 22.80 -8.05
N VAL A 217 24.89 21.51 -8.01
CA VAL A 217 23.52 21.05 -7.79
C VAL A 217 23.47 20.32 -6.47
N GLU A 218 22.60 20.76 -5.58
CA GLU A 218 22.39 20.09 -4.30
C GLU A 218 21.69 18.74 -4.54
N SER A 219 22.33 17.66 -4.12
CA SER A 219 21.82 16.29 -4.24
C SER A 219 21.64 15.63 -2.87
N LEU A 220 20.65 14.74 -2.75
CA LEU A 220 20.40 13.99 -1.51
C LEU A 220 21.30 12.75 -1.45
N LEU A 221 22.01 12.57 -0.35
CA LEU A 221 22.63 11.30 -0.01
C LEU A 221 21.56 10.43 0.62
N VAL A 222 21.12 9.40 -0.07
CA VAL A 222 20.08 8.47 0.40
C VAL A 222 20.69 7.27 1.11
N GLY A 223 19.97 6.76 2.10
CA GLY A 223 20.31 5.53 2.80
C GLY A 223 19.95 4.26 2.04
N GLU A 224 19.99 3.14 2.71
CA GLU A 224 19.56 1.86 2.15
C GLU A 224 18.06 1.92 1.76
N LYS A 225 17.74 1.27 0.65
CA LYS A 225 16.38 1.27 0.08
C LYS A 225 15.36 0.76 1.10
N ASN A 226 14.36 1.59 1.40
CA ASN A 226 13.24 1.28 2.27
C ASN A 226 13.64 0.72 3.66
N SER A 227 14.78 1.18 4.20
CA SER A 227 15.33 0.70 5.48
C SER A 227 14.66 1.28 6.72
N ALA A 228 13.91 2.36 6.58
CA ALA A 228 13.16 2.99 7.66
C ALA A 228 11.65 2.84 7.47
N ARG A 229 10.88 3.04 8.55
CA ARG A 229 9.40 3.00 8.49
C ARG A 229 8.80 4.32 8.96
N LEU A 230 7.70 4.72 8.32
CA LEU A 230 6.84 5.80 8.79
C LEU A 230 6.26 5.45 10.19
N PRO A 231 5.73 6.43 10.93
CA PRO A 231 5.05 6.17 12.20
C PRO A 231 3.88 5.20 12.05
N PHE A 232 3.51 4.62 13.16
CA PHE A 232 2.32 3.77 13.28
C PHE A 232 1.08 4.53 12.77
N TYR A 233 0.31 3.88 11.91
CA TYR A 233 -0.94 4.40 11.38
C TYR A 233 -2.09 4.01 12.30
N PHE A 234 -2.91 4.99 12.71
CA PHE A 234 -4.12 4.75 13.47
C PHE A 234 -5.23 5.71 13.04
N ARG A 235 -6.40 5.17 12.77
CA ARG A 235 -7.60 5.95 12.48
C ARG A 235 -8.82 5.27 13.08
N MET A 236 -9.64 6.07 13.74
CA MET A 236 -10.94 5.65 14.28
C MET A 236 -12.02 6.62 13.78
N ASP A 237 -13.04 6.06 13.15
CA ASP A 237 -14.21 6.79 12.67
C ASP A 237 -15.46 6.32 13.43
N ILE A 238 -16.36 7.24 13.73
CA ILE A 238 -17.63 6.95 14.38
C ILE A 238 -18.75 7.58 13.54
N GLY A 239 -19.79 6.81 13.23
CA GLY A 239 -20.94 7.26 12.46
C GLY A 239 -22.26 7.03 13.19
N LEU A 240 -23.16 7.99 13.10
CA LEU A 240 -24.55 7.85 13.52
C LEU A 240 -25.45 7.99 12.31
N LYS A 241 -26.28 6.98 12.08
CA LYS A 241 -27.17 6.90 10.93
C LYS A 241 -28.62 6.76 11.42
N HIS A 242 -29.52 7.62 10.92
CA HIS A 242 -30.93 7.55 11.21
C HIS A 242 -31.72 7.34 9.91
N LYS A 243 -32.51 6.26 9.88
CA LYS A 243 -33.41 5.91 8.78
C LYS A 243 -34.83 6.33 9.13
N THR A 244 -35.52 6.96 8.21
CA THR A 244 -36.92 7.36 8.36
C THR A 244 -37.60 7.36 6.99
N SER A 245 -38.83 7.76 6.95
CA SER A 245 -39.58 7.97 5.68
C SER A 245 -40.20 9.35 5.70
N ILE A 246 -40.11 10.05 4.58
CA ILE A 246 -40.71 11.38 4.37
C ILE A 246 -41.64 11.26 3.16
N PHE A 247 -42.92 11.55 3.34
CA PHE A 247 -43.96 11.38 2.31
C PHE A 247 -43.99 9.98 1.67
N GLY A 248 -43.64 8.92 2.45
CA GLY A 248 -43.62 7.54 1.97
C GLY A 248 -42.30 7.13 1.30
N PHE A 249 -41.41 8.04 1.04
CA PHE A 249 -40.11 7.76 0.43
C PHE A 249 -39.07 7.47 1.51
N PRO A 250 -38.21 6.41 1.35
CA PRO A 250 -37.10 6.12 2.26
C PRO A 250 -36.13 7.30 2.34
N TYR A 251 -35.83 7.72 3.54
CA TYR A 251 -34.92 8.83 3.82
C TYR A 251 -33.90 8.41 4.90
N GLU A 252 -32.63 8.62 4.60
CA GLU A 252 -31.53 8.35 5.51
C GLU A 252 -30.70 9.61 5.72
N ARG A 253 -30.39 9.92 6.97
CA ARG A 253 -29.44 10.97 7.35
C ARG A 253 -28.33 10.41 8.18
N PHE A 254 -27.10 10.93 8.03
CA PHE A 254 -25.97 10.47 8.80
C PHE A 254 -25.05 11.62 9.21
N ILE A 255 -24.38 11.37 10.32
CA ILE A 255 -23.29 12.18 10.85
C ILE A 255 -22.10 11.23 10.99
N GLN A 256 -20.94 11.60 10.46
CA GLN A 256 -19.72 10.82 10.60
C GLN A 256 -18.59 11.68 11.12
N LEU A 257 -17.99 11.26 12.21
CA LEU A 257 -16.79 11.82 12.80
C LEU A 257 -15.60 10.99 12.29
N ASN A 258 -14.75 11.60 11.49
CA ASN A 258 -13.58 10.95 10.90
C ASN A 258 -12.35 11.27 11.73
N ASN A 259 -11.50 10.26 11.96
CA ASN A 259 -10.31 10.36 12.78
C ASN A 259 -10.59 11.01 14.16
N VAL A 260 -11.53 10.41 14.92
CA VAL A 260 -12.01 10.97 16.20
C VAL A 260 -10.90 11.14 17.25
N THR A 261 -9.82 10.37 17.13
CA THR A 261 -8.65 10.49 17.99
C THR A 261 -7.72 11.61 17.59
N ASN A 262 -7.97 12.24 16.43
CA ASN A 262 -7.09 13.24 15.81
C ASN A 262 -5.63 12.79 15.73
N HIS A 263 -5.41 11.47 15.52
CA HIS A 263 -4.07 10.93 15.39
C HIS A 263 -3.41 11.45 14.11
N VAL A 264 -2.17 11.91 14.22
CA VAL A 264 -1.42 12.44 13.08
C VAL A 264 -0.80 11.28 12.30
N ASN A 265 -1.45 10.89 11.21
CA ASN A 265 -0.96 9.90 10.28
C ASN A 265 -0.09 10.56 9.22
N ALA A 266 1.13 10.07 9.02
CA ALA A 266 2.03 10.59 8.01
C ALA A 266 1.80 9.93 6.65
N ILE A 267 1.70 10.73 5.58
CA ILE A 267 1.76 10.26 4.19
C ILE A 267 3.21 9.94 3.81
N THR A 268 4.10 10.89 4.15
CA THR A 268 5.53 10.84 3.87
C THR A 268 6.26 11.84 4.77
N TYR A 269 7.58 11.83 4.70
CA TYR A 269 8.41 12.88 5.29
C TYR A 269 8.89 13.85 4.21
N GLN A 270 8.83 15.14 4.53
CA GLN A 270 9.51 16.19 3.80
C GLN A 270 10.78 16.58 4.55
N TYR A 271 11.86 16.81 3.83
CA TYR A 271 13.15 17.18 4.36
C TYR A 271 13.49 18.60 3.88
N GLN A 272 13.68 19.51 4.82
CA GLN A 272 13.97 20.91 4.55
C GLN A 272 15.29 21.32 5.21
N ASN A 273 16.03 22.24 4.57
CA ASN A 273 17.19 22.83 5.20
C ASN A 273 16.74 23.75 6.34
N LYS A 274 17.17 23.43 7.55
CA LYS A 274 17.02 24.33 8.66
C LYS A 274 18.08 25.41 8.55
N GLN A 275 17.65 26.65 8.34
CA GLN A 275 18.53 27.80 8.31
C GLN A 275 18.41 28.59 9.60
N ASN A 276 19.54 29.06 10.13
CA ASN A 276 19.53 30.05 11.17
C ASN A 276 18.89 31.35 10.63
N ARG A 277 17.76 31.75 11.19
CA ARG A 277 17.03 32.95 10.72
C ARG A 277 17.83 34.25 10.81
N LEU A 278 18.89 34.31 11.64
CA LEU A 278 19.70 35.52 11.84
C LEU A 278 20.95 35.54 10.96
N THR A 279 21.60 34.37 10.78
CA THR A 279 22.88 34.29 10.03
C THR A 279 22.70 33.73 8.61
N GLY A 280 21.55 33.10 8.29
CA GLY A 280 21.32 32.40 7.03
C GLY A 280 22.08 31.07 6.89
N GLU A 281 22.89 30.71 7.88
CA GLU A 281 23.69 29.48 7.86
C GLU A 281 22.80 28.22 7.94
N SER A 282 23.18 27.17 7.18
CA SER A 282 22.52 25.89 7.24
C SER A 282 22.78 25.20 8.57
N MET A 283 21.73 24.86 9.31
CA MET A 283 21.77 24.11 10.58
C MET A 283 21.53 22.60 10.39
N GLY A 284 21.59 22.11 9.13
CA GLY A 284 21.30 20.73 8.80
C GLY A 284 19.89 20.51 8.26
N MET A 285 19.51 19.25 8.12
CA MET A 285 18.17 18.85 7.63
C MET A 285 17.18 18.71 8.76
N GLU A 286 16.01 19.30 8.61
CA GLU A 286 14.86 19.08 9.47
C GLU A 286 13.84 18.21 8.74
N ARG A 287 13.32 17.20 9.44
CA ARG A 287 12.30 16.29 8.94
C ARG A 287 10.92 16.72 9.42
N ALA A 288 10.02 16.99 8.51
CA ALA A 288 8.61 17.26 8.80
C ALA A 288 7.73 16.15 8.21
N ALA A 289 6.78 15.65 8.99
CA ALA A 289 5.78 14.71 8.48
C ALA A 289 4.74 15.49 7.67
N LEU A 290 4.45 15.04 6.44
CA LEU A 290 3.26 15.48 5.69
C LEU A 290 2.05 14.73 6.22
N PRO A 291 1.12 15.39 6.95
CA PRO A 291 0.02 14.69 7.60
C PRO A 291 -1.10 14.34 6.61
N MET A 292 -1.79 13.23 6.89
CA MET A 292 -3.10 12.93 6.32
C MET A 292 -4.17 13.84 6.98
N PHE A 293 -5.42 13.69 6.54
CA PHE A 293 -6.54 14.45 7.08
C PHE A 293 -6.65 14.31 8.61
N PRO A 294 -6.73 15.42 9.35
CA PRO A 294 -6.97 15.43 10.80
C PRO A 294 -8.41 14.99 11.10
N PHE A 295 -8.87 15.23 12.32
CA PHE A 295 -10.28 15.12 12.65
C PHE A 295 -11.13 16.01 11.74
N PHE A 296 -12.21 15.44 11.17
CA PHE A 296 -13.22 16.22 10.45
C PHE A 296 -14.60 15.58 10.53
N LEU A 297 -15.63 16.42 10.42
CA LEU A 297 -17.03 16.05 10.43
C LEU A 297 -17.56 15.94 9.01
N THR A 298 -18.32 14.87 8.73
CA THR A 298 -19.10 14.71 7.50
C THR A 298 -20.57 14.58 7.84
N LEU A 299 -21.41 15.34 7.14
CA LEU A 299 -22.86 15.28 7.23
C LEU A 299 -23.43 14.91 5.86
N GLY A 300 -24.45 14.10 5.85
CA GLY A 300 -25.10 13.73 4.60
C GLY A 300 -26.50 13.20 4.79
N TRP A 301 -27.19 13.15 3.65
CA TRP A 301 -28.52 12.56 3.55
C TRP A 301 -28.67 11.85 2.20
N ARG A 302 -29.55 10.86 2.19
CA ARG A 302 -29.92 10.08 1.01
C ARG A 302 -31.45 9.91 0.97
N ALA A 303 -32.06 10.18 -0.15
CA ALA A 303 -33.45 9.88 -0.42
C ALA A 303 -33.54 8.94 -1.64
N GLU A 304 -34.44 7.96 -1.57
CA GLU A 304 -34.75 7.07 -2.69
C GLU A 304 -36.18 7.37 -3.18
N PHE A 305 -36.29 7.68 -4.48
CA PHE A 305 -37.54 8.04 -5.15
C PHE A 305 -38.02 6.89 -6.03
#